data_12fdf19711c8679927e30bc8c65fee0b
#
_entry.id   12fdf19711c8679927e30bc8c65fee0b
#
_cell.length_a   1.000
_cell.length_b   1.000
_cell.length_c   1.000
_cell.angle_alpha   90.00
_cell.angle_beta   90.00
_cell.angle_gamma   90.00
#
_symmetry.space_group_name_H-M   'P 1'
#
loop_
_entity.id
_entity.type
_entity.pdbx_description
1 polymer ?
#
loop_
_entity_poly.entity_id
_entity_poly.type
_entity_poly.pdbx_seq_one_letter_code
_entity_poly.pdbx_strand_id
1 'polypeptide(L)'
;MFSNLFTRRAFAGRFATLVSGLGLAAAAPASGAAGKSKKEDGGVKKMDWDGKPAGTGFITPLITFGGVIYISGQGAHSHDTGETFPMDIENHTKHVMENVKHLVEVGDGTMDSILQLTVYLAKIEDYDGMNKVFKTYFPNGGPARTTVAVANLPGNSLVEINCTAAIVKK
;
A
#
# COMPACT_ATOMS: atom_id res chain seq x y z
N MET A 1 26.35 37.36 -9.29
CA MET A 1 27.67 36.76 -9.54
C MET A 1 27.91 35.76 -8.39
N PHE A 2 27.53 34.52 -8.58
CA PHE A 2 28.08 33.28 -7.96
C PHE A 2 27.32 32.10 -8.55
N SER A 3 27.94 31.53 -9.57
CA SER A 3 27.62 30.23 -10.15
C SER A 3 28.24 29.16 -9.26
N ASN A 4 27.47 28.10 -8.91
CA ASN A 4 28.07 26.86 -8.46
C ASN A 4 27.43 25.68 -9.21
N LEU A 5 28.20 25.19 -10.17
CA LEU A 5 28.07 23.90 -10.82
C LEU A 5 28.24 22.78 -9.78
N PHE A 6 27.26 21.91 -9.63
CA PHE A 6 27.47 20.59 -9.06
C PHE A 6 27.69 19.58 -10.18
N THR A 7 28.95 19.28 -10.44
CA THR A 7 29.36 18.19 -11.32
C THR A 7 29.26 16.84 -10.59
N ARG A 8 28.50 15.93 -11.19
CA ARG A 8 28.49 14.50 -10.82
C ARG A 8 29.85 13.91 -11.17
N ARG A 9 30.64 13.49 -10.21
CA ARG A 9 31.83 12.66 -10.41
C ARG A 9 31.65 11.30 -9.78
N ALA A 10 31.85 10.31 -10.63
CA ALA A 10 31.87 8.89 -10.38
C ALA A 10 32.86 8.51 -9.27
N PHE A 11 32.40 7.66 -8.36
CA PHE A 11 33.25 7.00 -7.37
C PHE A 11 33.67 5.64 -7.95
N ALA A 12 34.85 5.59 -8.55
CA ALA A 12 35.51 4.36 -8.94
C ALA A 12 36.64 4.08 -7.96
N GLY A 13 36.37 3.27 -6.96
CA GLY A 13 37.38 2.78 -6.02
C GLY A 13 38.08 1.55 -6.59
N ARG A 14 39.35 1.69 -6.91
CA ARG A 14 40.25 0.57 -7.22
C ARG A 14 40.68 -0.13 -5.93
N PHE A 15 40.40 -1.44 -5.81
CA PHE A 15 41.09 -2.29 -4.86
C PHE A 15 42.22 -3.05 -5.60
N ALA A 16 43.45 -2.78 -5.20
CA ALA A 16 44.63 -3.48 -5.67
C ALA A 16 44.75 -4.80 -4.92
N THR A 17 45.08 -5.81 -5.69
CA THR A 17 45.38 -7.18 -5.32
C THR A 17 46.74 -7.28 -4.63
N LEU A 18 46.83 -7.99 -3.51
CA LEU A 18 48.04 -8.59 -3.03
C LEU A 18 47.84 -10.09 -2.89
N VAL A 19 48.50 -10.83 -3.75
CA VAL A 19 48.61 -12.29 -3.74
C VAL A 19 49.93 -12.65 -3.03
N SER A 20 49.88 -13.49 -2.04
CA SER A 20 51.01 -14.38 -1.72
C SER A 20 50.57 -15.56 -0.84
N GLY A 21 50.75 -16.74 -1.35
CA GLY A 21 51.29 -17.90 -0.62
C GLY A 21 50.36 -19.02 -0.24
N LEU A 22 50.40 -20.07 -1.03
CA LEU A 22 50.31 -21.51 -0.70
C LEU A 22 49.41 -22.03 0.42
N GLY A 23 48.48 -22.89 0.02
CA GLY A 23 47.77 -23.82 0.88
C GLY A 23 46.71 -24.63 0.10
N LEU A 24 47.12 -25.78 -0.51
CA LEU A 24 46.15 -26.73 -1.08
C LEU A 24 45.38 -27.36 0.09
N ALA A 25 44.09 -27.01 0.21
CA ALA A 25 43.11 -27.82 0.90
C ALA A 25 41.97 -28.08 -0.09
N ALA A 26 41.82 -29.35 -0.45
CA ALA A 26 40.71 -29.81 -1.27
C ALA A 26 39.40 -29.63 -0.51
N ALA A 27 38.63 -28.60 -0.85
CA ALA A 27 37.27 -28.44 -0.37
C ALA A 27 36.32 -29.19 -1.32
N ALA A 28 35.63 -30.17 -0.78
CA ALA A 28 34.53 -30.88 -1.47
C ALA A 28 33.46 -29.88 -1.90
N PRO A 29 32.81 -30.09 -3.07
CA PRO A 29 31.72 -29.23 -3.49
C PRO A 29 30.54 -29.42 -2.54
N ALA A 30 30.22 -28.38 -1.77
CA ALA A 30 28.95 -28.30 -1.06
C ALA A 30 27.85 -28.25 -2.12
N SER A 31 27.15 -29.36 -2.29
CA SER A 31 25.92 -29.43 -3.05
C SER A 31 24.87 -28.57 -2.34
N GLY A 32 24.91 -27.29 -2.62
CA GLY A 32 23.84 -26.38 -2.28
C GLY A 32 22.60 -26.74 -3.10
N ALA A 33 21.68 -27.47 -2.50
CA ALA A 33 20.34 -27.61 -3.03
C ALA A 33 19.75 -26.20 -3.20
N ALA A 34 19.89 -25.65 -4.40
CA ALA A 34 19.14 -24.45 -4.80
C ALA A 34 17.66 -24.85 -4.74
N GLY A 35 17.02 -24.56 -3.61
CA GLY A 35 15.59 -24.63 -3.49
C GLY A 35 15.03 -23.79 -4.65
N LYS A 36 14.37 -24.42 -5.59
CA LYS A 36 13.59 -23.74 -6.61
C LYS A 36 12.53 -22.94 -5.85
N SER A 37 12.80 -21.66 -5.59
CA SER A 37 11.78 -20.71 -5.23
C SER A 37 10.75 -20.80 -6.37
N LYS A 38 9.56 -21.32 -6.07
CA LYS A 38 8.42 -21.16 -6.98
C LYS A 38 8.34 -19.63 -7.22
N LYS A 39 8.66 -19.21 -8.46
CA LYS A 39 8.26 -17.90 -8.94
C LYS A 39 6.73 -17.90 -8.80
N GLU A 40 6.20 -17.28 -7.77
CA GLU A 40 4.79 -16.94 -7.74
C GLU A 40 4.57 -16.10 -8.99
N ASP A 41 3.64 -16.55 -9.82
CA ASP A 41 3.27 -15.88 -11.06
C ASP A 41 2.78 -14.47 -10.70
N GLY A 42 3.70 -13.51 -10.80
CA GLY A 42 3.48 -12.11 -10.41
C GLY A 42 2.54 -11.37 -11.36
N GLY A 43 1.55 -12.05 -11.94
CA GLY A 43 0.56 -11.46 -12.79
C GLY A 43 -0.34 -10.46 -12.04
N VAL A 44 -0.71 -9.36 -12.72
CA VAL A 44 -1.71 -8.41 -12.21
C VAL A 44 -3.05 -9.12 -12.10
N LYS A 45 -3.63 -9.20 -10.89
CA LYS A 45 -4.97 -9.70 -10.65
C LYS A 45 -5.89 -8.54 -10.31
N LYS A 46 -6.94 -8.34 -11.10
CA LYS A 46 -7.97 -7.36 -10.88
C LYS A 46 -9.19 -8.04 -10.27
N MET A 47 -9.66 -7.57 -9.14
CA MET A 47 -10.76 -8.17 -8.41
C MET A 47 -11.87 -7.15 -8.14
N ASP A 48 -13.09 -7.63 -8.09
CA ASP A 48 -14.25 -6.86 -7.66
C ASP A 48 -14.33 -6.80 -6.13
N TRP A 49 -15.44 -6.26 -5.62
CA TRP A 49 -15.70 -6.13 -4.19
C TRP A 49 -15.70 -7.47 -3.44
N ASP A 50 -16.15 -8.53 -4.07
CA ASP A 50 -16.25 -9.87 -3.50
C ASP A 50 -14.99 -10.73 -3.72
N GLY A 51 -13.94 -10.18 -4.35
CA GLY A 51 -12.71 -10.92 -4.66
C GLY A 51 -12.80 -11.78 -5.91
N LYS A 52 -13.87 -11.67 -6.70
CA LYS A 52 -14.00 -12.32 -8.00
C LYS A 52 -13.24 -11.53 -9.07
N PRO A 53 -12.90 -12.14 -10.21
CA PRO A 53 -12.30 -11.39 -11.31
C PRO A 53 -13.15 -10.16 -11.66
N ALA A 54 -12.52 -8.99 -11.68
CA ALA A 54 -13.21 -7.74 -11.99
C ALA A 54 -13.78 -7.78 -13.41
N GLY A 55 -14.97 -7.22 -13.56
CA GLY A 55 -15.61 -7.05 -14.85
C GLY A 55 -14.98 -5.94 -15.70
N THR A 56 -15.73 -5.42 -16.68
CA THR A 56 -15.26 -4.40 -17.63
C THR A 56 -15.43 -2.96 -17.15
N GLY A 57 -15.71 -2.75 -15.86
CA GLY A 57 -15.81 -1.42 -15.26
C GLY A 57 -14.52 -0.60 -15.42
N PHE A 58 -14.65 0.72 -15.48
CA PHE A 58 -13.50 1.62 -15.64
C PHE A 58 -12.70 1.84 -14.32
N ILE A 59 -13.24 1.44 -13.17
CA ILE A 59 -12.57 1.42 -11.86
C ILE A 59 -12.54 -0.02 -11.37
N THR A 60 -11.37 -0.45 -10.86
CA THR A 60 -11.19 -1.73 -10.19
C THR A 60 -11.00 -1.45 -8.70
N PRO A 61 -11.86 -1.98 -7.80
CA PRO A 61 -11.73 -1.73 -6.36
C PRO A 61 -10.40 -2.20 -5.79
N LEU A 62 -9.91 -3.34 -6.27
CA LEU A 62 -8.77 -4.06 -5.70
C LEU A 62 -7.91 -4.67 -6.81
N ILE A 63 -6.61 -4.41 -6.74
CA ILE A 63 -5.61 -5.04 -7.61
C ILE A 63 -4.52 -5.66 -6.74
N THR A 64 -4.08 -6.87 -7.07
CA THR A 64 -2.88 -7.48 -6.47
C THR A 64 -1.80 -7.69 -7.51
N PHE A 65 -0.55 -7.39 -7.11
CA PHE A 65 0.64 -7.60 -7.93
C PHE A 65 1.89 -7.70 -7.05
N GLY A 66 2.71 -8.72 -7.28
CA GLY A 66 4.01 -8.86 -6.62
C GLY A 66 3.96 -8.92 -5.08
N GLY A 67 2.90 -9.49 -4.50
CA GLY A 67 2.72 -9.56 -3.05
C GLY A 67 2.13 -8.28 -2.43
N VAL A 68 1.69 -7.33 -3.26
CA VAL A 68 1.13 -6.05 -2.83
C VAL A 68 -0.34 -5.94 -3.27
N ILE A 69 -1.14 -5.37 -2.40
CA ILE A 69 -2.55 -5.04 -2.59
C ILE A 69 -2.66 -3.53 -2.84
N TYR A 70 -3.36 -3.14 -3.90
CA TYR A 70 -3.68 -1.75 -4.24
C TYR A 70 -5.19 -1.57 -4.14
N ILE A 71 -5.64 -0.69 -3.26
CA ILE A 71 -7.05 -0.36 -3.04
C ILE A 71 -7.33 1.01 -3.66
N SER A 72 -8.37 1.09 -4.50
CA SER A 72 -8.86 2.35 -5.05
C SER A 72 -9.42 3.27 -3.97
N GLY A 73 -9.65 4.55 -4.30
CA GLY A 73 -10.30 5.49 -3.38
C GLY A 73 -11.65 4.95 -2.90
N GLN A 74 -11.83 4.94 -1.57
CA GLN A 74 -13.06 4.52 -0.89
C GLN A 74 -13.70 5.73 -0.24
N GLY A 75 -14.89 6.10 -0.72
CA GLY A 75 -15.73 7.13 -0.11
C GLY A 75 -16.75 6.53 0.85
N ALA A 76 -17.50 7.40 1.53
CA ALA A 76 -18.57 6.99 2.45
C ALA A 76 -19.87 6.66 1.70
N HIS A 77 -19.79 5.70 0.79
CA HIS A 77 -20.93 5.21 0.00
C HIS A 77 -21.23 3.78 0.37
N SER A 78 -22.52 3.43 0.31
CA SER A 78 -22.94 2.04 0.30
C SER A 78 -22.43 1.37 -0.98
N HIS A 79 -21.76 0.24 -0.85
CA HIS A 79 -21.34 -0.56 -2.00
C HIS A 79 -22.53 -1.06 -2.82
N ASP A 80 -23.64 -1.41 -2.14
CA ASP A 80 -24.81 -2.00 -2.78
C ASP A 80 -25.67 -0.99 -3.52
N THR A 81 -25.87 0.20 -2.93
CA THR A 81 -26.78 1.22 -3.47
C THR A 81 -26.06 2.40 -4.11
N GLY A 82 -24.77 2.61 -3.81
CA GLY A 82 -24.00 3.79 -4.21
C GLY A 82 -24.42 5.06 -3.49
N GLU A 83 -25.36 5.00 -2.55
CA GLU A 83 -25.82 6.15 -1.78
C GLU A 83 -24.79 6.56 -0.74
N THR A 84 -24.56 7.87 -0.61
CA THR A 84 -23.71 8.44 0.45
C THR A 84 -24.48 8.45 1.76
N PHE A 85 -23.83 8.03 2.82
CA PHE A 85 -24.43 8.08 4.15
C PHE A 85 -24.58 9.53 4.61
N PRO A 86 -25.80 9.96 5.03
CA PRO A 86 -26.05 11.33 5.50
C PRO A 86 -25.55 11.48 6.94
N MET A 87 -24.24 11.68 7.13
CA MET A 87 -23.61 11.67 8.45
C MET A 87 -22.49 12.69 8.57
N ASP A 88 -21.96 12.81 9.79
CA ASP A 88 -20.79 13.60 10.12
C ASP A 88 -19.48 12.89 9.73
N ILE A 89 -18.37 13.57 9.94
CA ILE A 89 -17.05 13.07 9.60
C ILE A 89 -16.68 11.77 10.32
N GLU A 90 -17.11 11.58 11.59
CA GLU A 90 -16.79 10.38 12.35
C GLU A 90 -17.47 9.15 11.72
N ASN A 91 -18.75 9.27 11.37
CA ASN A 91 -19.49 8.20 10.71
C ASN A 91 -19.00 7.95 9.29
N HIS A 92 -18.72 9.00 8.50
CA HIS A 92 -18.11 8.84 7.18
C HIS A 92 -16.76 8.11 7.27
N THR A 93 -15.89 8.51 8.21
CA THR A 93 -14.60 7.85 8.43
C THR A 93 -14.76 6.38 8.79
N LYS A 94 -15.72 6.05 9.65
CA LYS A 94 -16.01 4.66 10.02
C LYS A 94 -16.38 3.82 8.79
N HIS A 95 -17.33 4.29 7.96
CA HIS A 95 -17.73 3.57 6.77
C HIS A 95 -16.57 3.38 5.78
N VAL A 96 -15.80 4.44 5.53
CA VAL A 96 -14.62 4.37 4.66
C VAL A 96 -13.60 3.35 5.18
N MET A 97 -13.33 3.34 6.49
CA MET A 97 -12.39 2.39 7.09
C MET A 97 -12.89 0.95 7.05
N GLU A 98 -14.20 0.71 7.20
CA GLU A 98 -14.78 -0.63 6.99
C GLU A 98 -14.66 -1.07 5.52
N ASN A 99 -14.87 -0.19 4.56
CA ASN A 99 -14.67 -0.48 3.14
C ASN A 99 -13.20 -0.85 2.85
N VAL A 100 -12.25 -0.05 3.36
CA VAL A 100 -10.82 -0.32 3.23
C VAL A 100 -10.46 -1.67 3.86
N LYS A 101 -10.93 -1.92 5.08
CA LYS A 101 -10.70 -3.18 5.80
C LYS A 101 -11.21 -4.37 4.99
N HIS A 102 -12.44 -4.31 4.50
CA HIS A 102 -13.04 -5.37 3.67
C HIS A 102 -12.16 -5.69 2.45
N LEU A 103 -11.78 -4.67 1.67
CA LEU A 103 -10.98 -4.88 0.47
C LEU A 103 -9.56 -5.38 0.76
N VAL A 104 -8.95 -4.95 1.85
CA VAL A 104 -7.65 -5.47 2.30
C VAL A 104 -7.75 -6.95 2.66
N GLU A 105 -8.81 -7.36 3.38
CA GLU A 105 -9.06 -8.75 3.75
C GLU A 105 -9.39 -9.62 2.53
N VAL A 106 -10.15 -9.11 1.57
CA VAL A 106 -10.42 -9.77 0.27
C VAL A 106 -9.12 -10.00 -0.51
N GLY A 107 -8.16 -9.09 -0.39
CA GLY A 107 -6.83 -9.22 -1.00
C GLY A 107 -5.84 -10.09 -0.23
N ASP A 108 -6.26 -10.85 0.78
CA ASP A 108 -5.39 -11.64 1.67
C ASP A 108 -4.44 -10.80 2.52
N GLY A 109 -4.82 -9.55 2.86
CA GLY A 109 -4.14 -8.68 3.81
C GLY A 109 -4.83 -8.63 5.18
N THR A 110 -4.32 -7.77 6.05
CA THR A 110 -4.91 -7.38 7.33
C THR A 110 -4.72 -5.89 7.55
N MET A 111 -5.43 -5.29 8.51
CA MET A 111 -5.23 -3.88 8.85
C MET A 111 -3.76 -3.59 9.21
N ASP A 112 -3.09 -4.49 9.93
CA ASP A 112 -1.67 -4.36 10.28
C ASP A 112 -0.72 -4.53 9.08
N SER A 113 -1.20 -5.08 7.96
CA SER A 113 -0.42 -5.22 6.73
C SER A 113 -0.49 -4.00 5.81
N ILE A 114 -1.27 -2.97 6.17
CA ILE A 114 -1.33 -1.71 5.41
C ILE A 114 0.03 -1.01 5.52
N LEU A 115 0.65 -0.76 4.38
CA LEU A 115 1.97 -0.12 4.28
C LEU A 115 1.82 1.40 4.23
N GLN A 116 0.88 1.86 3.43
CA GLN A 116 0.63 3.28 3.22
C GLN A 116 -0.83 3.52 2.90
N LEU A 117 -1.36 4.64 3.35
CA LEU A 117 -2.64 5.16 2.91
C LEU A 117 -2.61 6.68 2.74
N THR A 118 -3.50 7.17 1.91
CA THR A 118 -3.74 8.60 1.73
C THR A 118 -5.18 8.90 2.11
N VAL A 119 -5.34 9.91 2.95
CA VAL A 119 -6.63 10.43 3.38
C VAL A 119 -6.86 11.77 2.69
N TYR A 120 -7.95 11.86 1.96
CA TYR A 120 -8.47 13.07 1.35
C TYR A 120 -9.66 13.54 2.15
N LEU A 121 -9.63 14.78 2.63
CA LEU A 121 -10.72 15.41 3.38
C LEU A 121 -11.41 16.46 2.50
N ALA A 122 -12.73 16.56 2.59
CA ALA A 122 -13.47 17.64 1.96
C ALA A 122 -13.16 18.99 2.62
N LYS A 123 -12.80 18.99 3.91
CA LYS A 123 -12.41 20.17 4.69
C LYS A 123 -11.33 19.80 5.70
N ILE A 124 -10.34 20.65 5.88
CA ILE A 124 -9.25 20.40 6.83
C ILE A 124 -9.72 20.43 8.29
N GLU A 125 -10.81 21.15 8.57
CA GLU A 125 -11.43 21.24 9.88
C GLU A 125 -11.95 19.88 10.38
N ASP A 126 -12.19 18.94 9.48
CA ASP A 126 -12.62 17.57 9.79
C ASP A 126 -11.46 16.65 10.27
N TYR A 127 -10.22 17.16 10.29
CA TYR A 127 -9.03 16.37 10.60
C TYR A 127 -9.09 15.67 11.97
N ASP A 128 -9.52 16.37 13.02
CA ASP A 128 -9.57 15.82 14.37
C ASP A 128 -10.70 14.78 14.52
N GLY A 129 -11.87 15.04 13.95
CA GLY A 129 -12.99 14.08 13.93
C GLY A 129 -12.64 12.80 13.16
N MET A 130 -11.99 12.93 12.00
CA MET A 130 -11.47 11.80 11.24
C MET A 130 -10.45 11.02 12.07
N ASN A 131 -9.48 11.68 12.70
CA ASN A 131 -8.45 11.01 13.50
C ASN A 131 -9.00 10.28 14.73
N LYS A 132 -10.05 10.78 15.33
CA LYS A 132 -10.71 10.14 16.47
C LYS A 132 -11.17 8.72 16.12
N VAL A 133 -11.73 8.53 14.93
CA VAL A 133 -12.17 7.22 14.43
C VAL A 133 -10.98 6.43 13.86
N PHE A 134 -10.16 7.05 13.01
CA PHE A 134 -9.06 6.39 12.32
C PHE A 134 -8.14 5.60 13.28
N LYS A 135 -7.74 6.21 14.39
CA LYS A 135 -6.84 5.57 15.36
C LYS A 135 -7.42 4.31 16.02
N THR A 136 -8.74 4.12 16.03
CA THR A 136 -9.35 2.92 16.60
C THR A 136 -9.09 1.67 15.77
N TYR A 137 -8.74 1.85 14.48
CA TYR A 137 -8.39 0.76 13.58
C TYR A 137 -6.92 0.33 13.68
N PHE A 138 -6.08 1.12 14.37
CA PHE A 138 -4.64 0.89 14.49
C PHE A 138 -4.17 1.00 15.94
N PRO A 139 -4.61 0.10 16.84
CA PRO A 139 -4.28 0.18 18.26
C PRO A 139 -2.79 -0.03 18.56
N ASN A 140 -2.08 -0.71 17.67
CA ASN A 140 -0.66 -1.06 17.83
C ASN A 140 0.29 -0.12 17.03
N GLY A 141 -0.24 0.92 16.42
CA GLY A 141 0.50 1.85 15.57
C GLY A 141 -0.02 1.85 14.13
N GLY A 142 -0.13 3.04 13.54
CA GLY A 142 -0.68 3.21 12.19
C GLY A 142 0.35 3.06 11.08
N PRO A 143 -0.11 2.87 9.82
CA PRO A 143 0.73 2.83 8.63
C PRO A 143 1.29 4.21 8.28
N ALA A 144 2.21 4.26 7.31
CA ALA A 144 2.60 5.53 6.71
C ALA A 144 1.36 6.22 6.14
N ARG A 145 1.12 7.49 6.52
CA ARG A 145 -0.09 8.23 6.14
C ARG A 145 0.23 9.61 5.61
N THR A 146 -0.45 9.97 4.52
CA THR A 146 -0.57 11.37 4.07
C THR A 146 -2.03 11.80 4.26
N THR A 147 -2.25 13.00 4.77
CA THR A 147 -3.59 13.59 4.88
C THR A 147 -3.58 14.98 4.27
N VAL A 148 -4.52 15.23 3.37
CA VAL A 148 -4.70 16.53 2.70
C VAL A 148 -6.18 16.86 2.60
N ALA A 149 -6.52 18.16 2.58
CA ALA A 149 -7.82 18.60 2.14
C ALA A 149 -7.79 18.84 0.61
N VAL A 150 -8.88 18.53 -0.07
CA VAL A 150 -9.04 18.66 -1.51
C VAL A 150 -10.21 19.60 -1.83
N ALA A 151 -10.27 20.06 -3.07
CA ALA A 151 -11.32 20.99 -3.49
C ALA A 151 -12.74 20.39 -3.40
N ASN A 152 -12.89 19.10 -3.67
CA ASN A 152 -14.14 18.35 -3.58
C ASN A 152 -13.88 16.84 -3.62
N LEU A 153 -14.83 16.05 -3.12
CA LEU A 153 -14.84 14.59 -3.21
C LEU A 153 -16.10 14.09 -3.93
N PRO A 154 -15.99 13.01 -4.72
CA PRO A 154 -17.15 12.45 -5.42
C PRO A 154 -18.28 12.06 -4.44
N GLY A 155 -19.52 12.20 -4.89
CA GLY A 155 -20.70 11.74 -4.15
C GLY A 155 -20.92 12.40 -2.79
N ASN A 156 -20.40 13.61 -2.57
CA ASN A 156 -20.52 14.34 -1.29
C ASN A 156 -19.91 13.62 -0.07
N SER A 157 -18.96 12.72 -0.29
CA SER A 157 -18.20 12.13 0.81
C SER A 157 -17.39 13.22 1.53
N LEU A 158 -17.30 13.16 2.86
CA LEU A 158 -16.47 14.07 3.66
C LEU A 158 -15.02 13.60 3.74
N VAL A 159 -14.78 12.32 3.47
CA VAL A 159 -13.46 11.69 3.48
C VAL A 159 -13.40 10.60 2.42
N GLU A 160 -12.24 10.48 1.77
CA GLU A 160 -11.90 9.37 0.87
C GLU A 160 -10.54 8.83 1.26
N ILE A 161 -10.37 7.51 1.21
CA ILE A 161 -9.11 6.85 1.55
C ILE A 161 -8.76 5.80 0.50
N ASN A 162 -7.53 5.83 0.01
CA ASN A 162 -6.93 4.73 -0.73
C ASN A 162 -5.73 4.17 0.02
N CYS A 163 -5.35 2.94 -0.22
CA CYS A 163 -4.20 2.35 0.43
C CYS A 163 -3.44 1.33 -0.40
N THR A 164 -2.24 1.03 0.07
CA THR A 164 -1.42 -0.10 -0.36
C THR A 164 -1.17 -0.99 0.86
N ALA A 165 -1.35 -2.31 0.70
CA ALA A 165 -1.10 -3.28 1.76
C ALA A 165 -0.24 -4.44 1.27
N ALA A 166 0.39 -5.17 2.18
CA ALA A 166 1.07 -6.41 1.86
C ALA A 166 0.08 -7.58 1.92
N ILE A 167 0.23 -8.54 0.99
CA ILE A 167 -0.41 -9.84 1.12
C ILE A 167 0.29 -10.58 2.27
N VAL A 168 -0.47 -11.01 3.26
CA VAL A 168 0.01 -11.84 4.37
C VAL A 168 -0.52 -13.25 4.16
N LYS A 169 0.38 -14.20 3.94
CA LYS A 169 0.00 -15.61 3.82
C LYS A 169 -0.64 -16.05 5.14
N LYS A 170 -1.85 -16.58 5.05
CA LYS A 170 -2.50 -17.29 6.15
C LYS A 170 -1.86 -18.65 6.37
#